data_b7aa6ecc5fe5c021845ed44151e6663e
#
_entry.id   b7aa6ecc5fe5c021845ed44151e6663e
#
_cell.length_a   1.000
_cell.length_b   1.000
_cell.length_c   1.000
_cell.angle_alpha   90.00
_cell.angle_beta   90.00
_cell.angle_gamma   90.00
#
_symmetry.space_group_name_H-M   'P 1'
#
loop_
_entity.id
_entity.type
_entity.pdbx_description
1 polymer ?
#
loop_
_entity_poly.entity_id
_entity_poly.type
_entity_poly.pdbx_seq_one_letter_code
_entity_poly.pdbx_strand_id
1 'polypeptide(L)'
;MFTGLVQAIGRLEPSSHGIWVRGALEGLGSMALGDSIAVDGVCLTVAEMDAAGGGFRADASEETLSRTTLGRRAQARALVNVEPALRLSDRLGGHLVSGHVDGLGTVLDIEPLPSSWRLSVAWQDPSYGRYICEKASLTLDGISLTVAGCEAGGVSFWLAVIPHTWEHTTLKQRRVGDAVNLEVDLVARYLERLLLDQATTEGATPTQAPLTAHWLADHGWASGSPHA
;
A
#
# COMPACT_ATOMS: atom_id res chain seq x y z
N MET A 1 8.81 4.71 -2.59
CA MET A 1 7.60 5.21 -1.93
C MET A 1 6.60 5.66 -2.98
N PHE A 2 5.32 5.46 -2.75
CA PHE A 2 4.20 5.71 -3.66
C PHE A 2 3.06 6.38 -2.90
N THR A 3 1.99 6.72 -3.59
CA THR A 3 0.80 7.37 -3.00
C THR A 3 -0.45 6.49 -3.03
N GLY A 4 -0.43 5.42 -3.84
CA GLY A 4 -1.60 4.61 -4.14
C GLY A 4 -2.55 5.27 -5.16
N LEU A 5 -2.06 6.25 -5.92
CA LEU A 5 -2.81 6.86 -7.02
C LEU A 5 -2.29 6.30 -8.35
N VAL A 6 -3.06 5.40 -8.93
CA VAL A 6 -2.75 4.76 -10.22
C VAL A 6 -2.64 5.80 -11.32
N GLN A 7 -1.55 5.79 -12.06
CA GLN A 7 -1.30 6.74 -13.16
C GLN A 7 -1.41 6.08 -14.54
N ALA A 8 -1.26 4.76 -14.61
CA ALA A 8 -1.42 4.03 -15.87
C ALA A 8 -1.93 2.60 -15.62
N ILE A 9 -2.44 1.99 -16.67
CA ILE A 9 -2.79 0.56 -16.71
C ILE A 9 -1.88 -0.10 -17.74
N GLY A 10 -1.06 -1.04 -17.29
CA GLY A 10 -0.21 -1.86 -18.12
C GLY A 10 -0.74 -3.28 -18.29
N ARG A 11 -0.17 -4.04 -19.19
CA ARG A 11 -0.40 -5.48 -19.37
C ARG A 11 0.84 -6.25 -18.95
N LEU A 12 0.68 -7.23 -18.09
CA LEU A 12 1.78 -8.12 -17.69
C LEU A 12 2.05 -9.16 -18.78
N GLU A 13 3.33 -9.47 -18.94
CA GLU A 13 3.80 -10.61 -19.70
C GLU A 13 4.92 -11.31 -18.93
N PRO A 14 4.99 -12.67 -18.95
CA PRO A 14 6.07 -13.38 -18.30
C PRO A 14 7.41 -13.12 -19.02
N SER A 15 8.49 -13.09 -18.27
CA SER A 15 9.86 -13.00 -18.77
C SER A 15 10.72 -14.08 -18.11
N SER A 16 11.88 -14.38 -18.67
CA SER A 16 12.84 -15.33 -18.08
C SER A 16 13.40 -14.87 -16.73
N HIS A 17 13.44 -13.55 -16.49
CA HIS A 17 13.99 -12.94 -15.29
C HIS A 17 13.07 -11.83 -14.77
N GLY A 18 11.82 -12.18 -14.39
CA GLY A 18 10.85 -11.21 -13.91
C GLY A 18 9.64 -11.07 -14.81
N ILE A 19 9.19 -9.85 -15.04
CA ILE A 19 7.97 -9.54 -15.79
C ILE A 19 8.18 -8.35 -16.73
N TRP A 20 7.52 -8.40 -17.89
CA TRP A 20 7.29 -7.23 -18.72
C TRP A 20 5.97 -6.56 -18.35
N VAL A 21 6.00 -5.23 -18.32
CA VAL A 21 4.80 -4.39 -18.24
C VAL A 21 4.69 -3.64 -19.57
N ARG A 22 3.63 -3.94 -20.34
CA ARG A 22 3.38 -3.39 -21.68
C ARG A 22 2.16 -2.49 -21.68
N GLY A 23 2.09 -1.58 -22.63
CA GLY A 23 0.90 -0.74 -22.91
C GLY A 23 1.12 0.73 -22.69
N ALA A 24 0.04 1.50 -22.67
CA ALA A 24 0.04 2.95 -22.58
C ALA A 24 0.59 3.43 -21.23
N LEU A 25 1.90 3.62 -21.16
CA LEU A 25 2.62 4.08 -19.97
C LEU A 25 2.93 5.60 -20.06
N GLU A 26 2.28 6.32 -20.98
CA GLU A 26 2.49 7.75 -21.21
C GLU A 26 2.21 8.62 -19.98
N GLY A 27 1.30 8.17 -19.10
CA GLY A 27 0.99 8.84 -17.83
C GLY A 27 2.11 8.78 -16.78
N LEU A 28 3.13 7.92 -16.96
CA LEU A 28 4.20 7.72 -15.98
C LEU A 28 5.32 8.77 -16.07
N GLY A 29 5.29 9.64 -17.08
CA GLY A 29 6.37 10.59 -17.35
C GLY A 29 7.66 9.90 -17.82
N SER A 30 8.80 10.53 -17.58
CA SER A 30 10.09 9.96 -17.97
C SER A 30 10.49 8.86 -16.98
N MET A 31 10.55 7.61 -17.43
CA MET A 31 11.13 6.48 -16.71
C MET A 31 12.59 6.29 -17.11
N ALA A 32 13.41 5.79 -16.19
CA ALA A 32 14.79 5.42 -16.42
C ALA A 32 15.11 4.04 -15.82
N LEU A 33 16.19 3.46 -16.29
CA LEU A 33 16.75 2.24 -15.66
C LEU A 33 17.08 2.52 -14.18
N GLY A 34 16.70 1.61 -13.31
CA GLY A 34 16.88 1.75 -11.86
C GLY A 34 15.74 2.46 -11.14
N ASP A 35 14.77 3.04 -11.84
CA ASP A 35 13.60 3.63 -11.20
C ASP A 35 12.74 2.58 -10.50
N SER A 36 12.14 2.97 -9.37
CA SER A 36 11.12 2.16 -8.70
C SER A 36 9.74 2.46 -9.28
N ILE A 37 9.00 1.40 -9.60
CA ILE A 37 7.63 1.47 -10.10
C ILE A 37 6.76 0.47 -9.32
N ALA A 38 5.61 0.90 -8.83
CA ALA A 38 4.62 -0.01 -8.26
C ALA A 38 3.77 -0.63 -9.37
N VAL A 39 3.70 -1.97 -9.37
CA VAL A 39 2.87 -2.76 -10.28
C VAL A 39 1.89 -3.57 -9.44
N ASP A 40 0.59 -3.26 -9.52
CA ASP A 40 -0.43 -3.77 -8.59
C ASP A 40 0.01 -3.67 -7.11
N GLY A 41 0.63 -2.55 -6.73
CA GLY A 41 1.12 -2.28 -5.38
C GLY A 41 2.45 -2.94 -5.04
N VAL A 42 3.07 -3.68 -5.95
CA VAL A 42 4.39 -4.29 -5.74
C VAL A 42 5.49 -3.38 -6.26
N CYS A 43 6.38 -2.92 -5.39
CA CYS A 43 7.53 -2.12 -5.76
C CYS A 43 8.53 -2.98 -6.54
N LEU A 44 8.79 -2.60 -7.78
CA LEU A 44 9.74 -3.25 -8.68
C LEU A 44 10.73 -2.21 -9.23
N THR A 45 11.89 -2.69 -9.66
CA THR A 45 12.92 -1.85 -10.27
C THR A 45 12.94 -2.05 -11.79
N VAL A 46 12.93 -0.96 -12.54
CA VAL A 46 13.06 -0.99 -14.00
C VAL A 46 14.44 -1.50 -14.38
N ALA A 47 14.51 -2.69 -14.96
CA ALA A 47 15.75 -3.34 -15.38
C ALA A 47 16.02 -3.19 -16.87
N GLU A 48 14.98 -2.96 -17.68
CA GLU A 48 15.10 -2.80 -19.14
C GLU A 48 13.95 -1.96 -19.66
N MET A 49 14.24 -1.08 -20.63
CA MET A 49 13.22 -0.30 -21.32
C MET A 49 13.01 -0.90 -22.71
N ASP A 50 11.76 -0.98 -23.15
CA ASP A 50 11.45 -1.36 -24.51
C ASP A 50 11.91 -0.26 -25.47
N ALA A 51 12.78 -0.60 -26.42
CA ALA A 51 13.30 0.33 -27.41
C ALA A 51 12.21 0.98 -28.29
N ALA A 52 11.06 0.32 -28.45
CA ALA A 52 9.89 0.84 -29.13
C ALA A 52 9.01 1.75 -28.23
N GLY A 53 9.41 1.99 -26.95
CA GLY A 53 8.68 2.84 -26.02
C GLY A 53 7.40 2.22 -25.46
N GLY A 54 7.15 0.92 -25.73
CA GLY A 54 5.89 0.24 -25.39
C GLY A 54 5.88 -0.41 -23.99
N GLY A 55 6.89 -0.21 -23.13
CA GLY A 55 6.91 -0.83 -21.83
C GLY A 55 8.29 -0.91 -21.17
N PHE A 56 8.34 -1.63 -20.07
CA PHE A 56 9.57 -1.91 -19.33
C PHE A 56 9.56 -3.35 -18.80
N ARG A 57 10.73 -3.89 -18.58
CA ARG A 57 10.93 -5.14 -17.83
C ARG A 57 11.40 -4.77 -16.42
N ALA A 58 10.82 -5.46 -15.47
CA ALA A 58 11.26 -5.38 -14.07
C ALA A 58 11.71 -6.77 -13.61
N ASP A 59 12.81 -6.81 -12.85
CA ASP A 59 13.22 -8.01 -12.17
C ASP A 59 12.29 -8.26 -10.98
N ALA A 60 11.89 -9.51 -10.80
CA ALA A 60 11.08 -9.94 -9.67
C ALA A 60 11.61 -11.27 -9.15
N SER A 61 11.84 -11.34 -7.84
CA SER A 61 12.27 -12.58 -7.21
C SER A 61 11.15 -13.63 -7.23
N GLU A 62 11.53 -14.91 -7.16
CA GLU A 62 10.54 -16.00 -7.03
C GLU A 62 9.65 -15.79 -5.81
N GLU A 63 10.20 -15.28 -4.70
CA GLU A 63 9.43 -14.93 -3.52
C GLU A 63 8.38 -13.86 -3.82
N THR A 64 8.76 -12.78 -4.50
CA THR A 64 7.82 -11.72 -4.90
C THR A 64 6.69 -12.29 -5.77
N LEU A 65 7.03 -13.11 -6.76
CA LEU A 65 6.05 -13.71 -7.66
C LEU A 65 5.13 -14.72 -6.97
N SER A 66 5.62 -15.41 -5.93
CA SER A 66 4.84 -16.38 -5.17
C SER A 66 3.94 -15.74 -4.10
N ARG A 67 4.42 -14.67 -3.45
CA ARG A 67 3.70 -13.98 -2.37
C ARG A 67 2.67 -12.97 -2.85
N THR A 68 2.72 -12.61 -4.12
CA THR A 68 1.81 -11.61 -4.72
C THR A 68 0.99 -12.22 -5.85
N THR A 69 0.04 -11.44 -6.37
CA THR A 69 -0.72 -11.88 -7.55
C THR A 69 0.08 -11.83 -8.83
N LEU A 70 1.26 -11.19 -8.87
CA LEU A 70 1.99 -10.87 -10.10
C LEU A 70 2.34 -12.10 -10.94
N GLY A 71 2.81 -13.18 -10.32
CA GLY A 71 3.16 -14.40 -11.03
C GLY A 71 1.99 -14.99 -11.84
N ARG A 72 0.85 -15.15 -11.18
CA ARG A 72 -0.38 -15.65 -11.83
C ARG A 72 -0.91 -14.69 -12.88
N ARG A 73 -0.85 -13.39 -12.59
CA ARG A 73 -1.33 -12.33 -13.49
C ARG A 73 -0.45 -12.21 -14.74
N ALA A 74 0.87 -12.40 -14.61
CA ALA A 74 1.78 -12.42 -15.75
C ALA A 74 1.46 -13.60 -16.68
N GLN A 75 1.22 -14.81 -16.13
CA GLN A 75 0.82 -15.97 -16.92
C GLN A 75 -0.52 -15.74 -17.65
N ALA A 76 -1.46 -15.05 -17.00
CA ALA A 76 -2.75 -14.71 -17.59
C ALA A 76 -2.70 -13.49 -18.52
N ARG A 77 -1.55 -12.85 -18.69
CA ARG A 77 -1.37 -11.58 -19.42
C ARG A 77 -2.38 -10.50 -18.98
N ALA A 78 -2.64 -10.43 -17.68
CA ALA A 78 -3.65 -9.56 -17.10
C ALA A 78 -3.24 -8.08 -17.14
N LEU A 79 -4.24 -7.19 -17.06
CA LEU A 79 -3.99 -5.77 -16.86
C LEU A 79 -3.65 -5.50 -15.38
N VAL A 80 -2.74 -4.55 -15.14
CA VAL A 80 -2.26 -4.15 -13.82
C VAL A 80 -2.25 -2.65 -13.66
N ASN A 81 -2.41 -2.19 -12.44
CA ASN A 81 -2.24 -0.80 -12.05
C ASN A 81 -0.75 -0.47 -11.97
N VAL A 82 -0.38 0.71 -12.45
CA VAL A 82 1.02 1.15 -12.45
C VAL A 82 1.10 2.57 -11.88
N GLU A 83 2.07 2.77 -10.99
CA GLU A 83 2.37 4.06 -10.38
C GLU A 83 3.91 4.23 -10.31
N PRO A 84 4.49 5.35 -10.79
CA PRO A 84 5.90 5.66 -10.60
C PRO A 84 6.17 6.09 -9.17
N ALA A 85 7.41 5.96 -8.71
CA ALA A 85 7.81 6.42 -7.39
C ALA A 85 7.54 7.93 -7.22
N LEU A 86 7.02 8.29 -6.03
CA LEU A 86 6.75 9.66 -5.63
C LEU A 86 8.04 10.48 -5.61
N ARG A 87 8.06 11.63 -6.25
CA ARG A 87 9.13 12.63 -6.16
C ARG A 87 8.87 13.58 -4.99
N LEU A 88 9.90 14.19 -4.44
CA LEU A 88 9.74 15.17 -3.34
C LEU A 88 8.87 16.37 -3.70
N SER A 89 8.76 16.69 -4.99
CA SER A 89 7.91 17.79 -5.52
C SER A 89 6.45 17.41 -5.70
N ASP A 90 6.11 16.12 -5.63
CA ASP A 90 4.79 15.62 -5.95
C ASP A 90 3.85 15.75 -4.76
N ARG A 91 2.54 15.74 -5.04
CA ARG A 91 1.51 15.79 -3.99
C ARG A 91 1.24 14.37 -3.47
N LEU A 92 1.19 14.22 -2.15
CA LEU A 92 0.69 13.01 -1.52
C LEU A 92 -0.84 13.04 -1.49
N GLY A 93 -1.46 12.60 -2.58
CA GLY A 93 -2.93 12.63 -2.73
C GLY A 93 -3.66 11.44 -2.13
N GLY A 94 -2.96 10.31 -1.90
CA GLY A 94 -3.45 9.12 -1.20
C GLY A 94 -2.90 9.03 0.22
N HIS A 95 -2.15 7.96 0.52
CA HIS A 95 -1.40 7.81 1.78
C HIS A 95 0.04 7.35 1.51
N LEU A 96 0.84 7.18 2.55
CA LEU A 96 2.22 6.69 2.40
C LEU A 96 2.20 5.19 2.09
N VAL A 97 2.55 4.84 0.85
CA VAL A 97 2.59 3.46 0.34
C VAL A 97 4.03 3.07 0.08
N SER A 98 4.45 1.92 0.61
CA SER A 98 5.81 1.44 0.41
C SER A 98 5.98 0.63 -0.88
N GLY A 99 4.92 0.00 -1.33
CA GLY A 99 4.93 -0.99 -2.40
C GLY A 99 5.36 -2.37 -1.92
N HIS A 100 5.31 -2.60 -0.61
CA HIS A 100 5.65 -3.88 0.00
C HIS A 100 4.37 -4.57 0.46
N VAL A 101 3.81 -5.35 -0.45
CA VAL A 101 2.58 -6.12 -0.21
C VAL A 101 2.73 -7.01 1.03
N ASP A 102 1.80 -6.86 1.97
CA ASP A 102 1.78 -7.63 3.22
C ASP A 102 1.26 -9.04 3.04
N GLY A 103 0.20 -9.14 2.24
CA GLY A 103 -0.47 -10.40 1.98
C GLY A 103 -1.52 -10.29 0.90
N LEU A 104 -2.23 -11.38 0.71
CA LEU A 104 -3.30 -11.45 -0.26
C LEU A 104 -4.65 -11.31 0.43
N GLY A 105 -5.56 -10.62 -0.26
CA GLY A 105 -6.99 -10.65 0.02
C GLY A 105 -7.76 -11.45 -1.02
N THR A 106 -8.99 -11.78 -0.69
CA THR A 106 -9.96 -12.36 -1.61
C THR A 106 -11.16 -11.44 -1.72
N VAL A 107 -11.56 -11.11 -2.95
CA VAL A 107 -12.79 -10.34 -3.21
C VAL A 107 -14.00 -11.20 -2.84
N LEU A 108 -14.79 -10.75 -1.86
CA LEU A 108 -15.98 -11.46 -1.37
C LEU A 108 -17.24 -11.04 -2.11
N ASP A 109 -17.35 -9.75 -2.41
CA ASP A 109 -18.54 -9.18 -3.05
C ASP A 109 -18.22 -7.86 -3.75
N ILE A 110 -18.98 -7.55 -4.80
CA ILE A 110 -18.92 -6.29 -5.55
C ILE A 110 -20.34 -5.82 -5.79
N GLU A 111 -20.81 -4.92 -4.96
CA GLU A 111 -22.17 -4.39 -5.01
C GLU A 111 -22.19 -2.99 -5.66
N PRO A 112 -22.87 -2.82 -6.81
CA PRO A 112 -23.06 -1.48 -7.38
C PRO A 112 -24.08 -0.69 -6.55
N LEU A 113 -23.71 0.54 -6.20
CA LEU A 113 -24.56 1.50 -5.49
C LEU A 113 -24.87 2.68 -6.42
N PRO A 114 -25.85 3.56 -6.11
CA PRO A 114 -26.25 4.65 -7.01
C PRO A 114 -25.11 5.59 -7.43
N SER A 115 -24.08 5.78 -6.60
CA SER A 115 -22.95 6.71 -6.87
C SER A 115 -21.57 6.12 -6.58
N SER A 116 -21.46 4.82 -6.31
CA SER A 116 -20.21 4.15 -5.93
C SER A 116 -20.35 2.64 -6.08
N TRP A 117 -19.30 1.91 -5.73
CA TRP A 117 -19.31 0.46 -5.54
C TRP A 117 -18.90 0.13 -4.12
N ARG A 118 -19.60 -0.82 -3.51
CA ARG A 118 -19.14 -1.46 -2.28
C ARG A 118 -18.32 -2.69 -2.67
N LEU A 119 -17.04 -2.67 -2.35
CA LEU A 119 -16.13 -3.78 -2.59
C LEU A 119 -15.80 -4.43 -1.25
N SER A 120 -16.24 -5.66 -1.04
CA SER A 120 -15.98 -6.44 0.16
C SER A 120 -14.81 -7.39 -0.05
N VAL A 121 -13.87 -7.41 0.89
CA VAL A 121 -12.61 -8.17 0.80
C VAL A 121 -12.33 -8.83 2.14
N ALA A 122 -11.74 -10.02 2.11
CA ALA A 122 -11.16 -10.65 3.30
C ALA A 122 -9.68 -10.93 3.10
N TRP A 123 -8.90 -10.76 4.17
CA TRP A 123 -7.52 -11.24 4.22
C TRP A 123 -7.47 -12.77 4.11
N GLN A 124 -6.52 -13.30 3.34
CA GLN A 124 -6.25 -14.75 3.32
C GLN A 124 -5.53 -15.19 4.60
N ASP A 125 -4.67 -14.32 5.15
CA ASP A 125 -4.10 -14.49 6.49
C ASP A 125 -4.82 -13.58 7.48
N PRO A 126 -5.64 -14.13 8.41
CA PRO A 126 -6.43 -13.34 9.35
C PRO A 126 -5.58 -12.50 10.31
N SER A 127 -4.29 -12.78 10.44
CA SER A 127 -3.40 -12.03 11.34
C SER A 127 -3.26 -10.55 10.95
N TYR A 128 -3.48 -10.19 9.69
CA TYR A 128 -3.45 -8.80 9.22
C TYR A 128 -4.72 -8.01 9.56
N GLY A 129 -5.79 -8.66 9.98
CA GLY A 129 -7.03 -8.00 10.38
C GLY A 129 -6.82 -6.93 11.46
N ARG A 130 -5.86 -7.15 12.37
CA ARG A 130 -5.53 -6.21 13.46
C ARG A 130 -5.12 -4.80 13.00
N TYR A 131 -4.71 -4.63 11.75
CA TYR A 131 -4.37 -3.33 11.17
C TYR A 131 -5.56 -2.63 10.52
N ILE A 132 -6.72 -3.30 10.46
CA ILE A 132 -7.90 -2.79 9.76
C ILE A 132 -8.89 -2.22 10.77
N CYS A 133 -9.23 -0.96 10.59
CA CYS A 133 -10.32 -0.31 11.31
C CYS A 133 -11.09 0.62 10.37
N GLU A 134 -12.28 1.01 10.78
CA GLU A 134 -13.07 1.99 10.04
C GLU A 134 -12.27 3.29 9.86
N LYS A 135 -12.29 3.85 8.64
CA LYS A 135 -11.54 5.04 8.19
C LYS A 135 -10.02 4.87 8.07
N ALA A 136 -9.48 3.68 8.34
CA ALA A 136 -8.09 3.41 7.99
C ALA A 136 -7.86 3.48 6.47
N SER A 137 -6.63 3.79 6.08
CA SER A 137 -6.16 3.65 4.71
C SER A 137 -5.52 2.28 4.52
N LEU A 138 -5.64 1.72 3.33
CA LEU A 138 -4.88 0.56 2.87
C LEU A 138 -4.72 0.63 1.35
N THR A 139 -3.81 -0.16 0.77
CA THR A 139 -3.83 -0.37 -0.67
C THR A 139 -4.43 -1.72 -1.03
N LEU A 140 -5.20 -1.71 -2.12
CA LEU A 140 -5.64 -2.91 -2.83
C LEU A 140 -5.13 -2.81 -4.26
N ASP A 141 -4.26 -3.76 -4.66
CA ASP A 141 -3.58 -3.73 -5.96
C ASP A 141 -2.94 -2.35 -6.26
N GLY A 142 -2.31 -1.73 -5.24
CA GLY A 142 -1.66 -0.43 -5.34
C GLY A 142 -2.61 0.77 -5.35
N ILE A 143 -3.91 0.57 -5.16
CA ILE A 143 -4.90 1.64 -5.11
C ILE A 143 -5.12 2.05 -3.66
N SER A 144 -4.87 3.31 -3.31
CA SER A 144 -5.18 3.88 -1.99
C SER A 144 -6.70 3.94 -1.80
N LEU A 145 -7.19 3.23 -0.80
CA LEU A 145 -8.62 3.15 -0.49
C LEU A 145 -8.86 3.34 1.01
N THR A 146 -10.02 3.89 1.33
CA THR A 146 -10.46 4.06 2.72
C THR A 146 -11.39 2.92 3.11
N VAL A 147 -11.13 2.31 4.25
CA VAL A 147 -12.02 1.31 4.86
C VAL A 147 -13.33 1.99 5.28
N ALA A 148 -14.42 1.65 4.62
CA ALA A 148 -15.75 2.18 4.96
C ALA A 148 -16.36 1.44 6.17
N GLY A 149 -15.89 0.23 6.46
CA GLY A 149 -16.22 -0.53 7.64
C GLY A 149 -15.57 -1.91 7.61
N CYS A 150 -15.56 -2.59 8.74
CA CYS A 150 -14.99 -3.92 8.88
C CYS A 150 -15.77 -4.74 9.91
N GLU A 151 -15.64 -6.06 9.85
CA GLU A 151 -16.12 -6.96 10.88
C GLU A 151 -15.18 -6.95 12.11
N ALA A 152 -15.66 -7.52 13.21
CA ALA A 152 -14.86 -7.67 14.42
C ALA A 152 -13.54 -8.41 14.10
N GLY A 153 -12.41 -7.82 14.50
CA GLY A 153 -11.08 -8.35 14.21
C GLY A 153 -10.52 -7.96 12.83
N GLY A 154 -11.27 -7.22 11.99
CA GLY A 154 -10.77 -6.62 10.75
C GLY A 154 -10.41 -7.59 9.63
N VAL A 155 -10.69 -8.89 9.79
CA VAL A 155 -10.35 -9.92 8.77
C VAL A 155 -11.14 -9.68 7.49
N SER A 156 -12.42 -9.34 7.61
CA SER A 156 -13.28 -8.92 6.51
C SER A 156 -13.59 -7.44 6.64
N PHE A 157 -13.53 -6.72 5.53
CA PHE A 157 -13.78 -5.30 5.47
C PHE A 157 -14.37 -4.91 4.11
N TRP A 158 -14.94 -3.69 4.02
CA TRP A 158 -15.45 -3.16 2.77
C TRP A 158 -14.99 -1.74 2.51
N LEU A 159 -14.87 -1.46 1.24
CA LEU A 159 -14.36 -0.23 0.67
C LEU A 159 -15.47 0.44 -0.16
N ALA A 160 -15.57 1.76 -0.06
CA ALA A 160 -16.46 2.54 -0.93
C ALA A 160 -15.63 3.09 -2.10
N VAL A 161 -15.83 2.55 -3.29
CA VAL A 161 -15.08 2.92 -4.49
C VAL A 161 -15.89 3.92 -5.31
N ILE A 162 -15.32 5.11 -5.51
CA ILE A 162 -15.95 6.17 -6.33
C ILE A 162 -15.83 5.87 -7.83
N PRO A 163 -16.70 6.42 -8.70
CA PRO A 163 -16.69 6.16 -10.14
C PRO A 163 -15.34 6.42 -10.80
N HIS A 164 -14.68 7.49 -10.44
CA HIS A 164 -13.36 7.83 -11.01
C HIS A 164 -12.35 6.70 -10.78
N THR A 165 -12.22 6.22 -9.55
CA THR A 165 -11.28 5.12 -9.20
C THR A 165 -11.68 3.82 -9.89
N TRP A 166 -12.98 3.51 -9.94
CA TRP A 166 -13.48 2.32 -10.62
C TRP A 166 -13.10 2.30 -12.10
N GLU A 167 -13.30 3.42 -12.80
CA GLU A 167 -13.07 3.51 -14.25
C GLU A 167 -11.59 3.59 -14.63
N HIS A 168 -10.75 4.21 -13.80
CA HIS A 168 -9.34 4.48 -14.12
C HIS A 168 -8.36 3.46 -13.52
N THR A 169 -8.87 2.37 -12.93
CA THR A 169 -8.04 1.30 -12.37
C THR A 169 -8.51 -0.07 -12.87
N THR A 170 -7.77 -1.11 -12.47
CA THR A 170 -8.15 -2.50 -12.79
C THR A 170 -9.31 -3.02 -11.95
N LEU A 171 -9.89 -2.25 -11.03
CA LEU A 171 -11.00 -2.69 -10.16
C LEU A 171 -12.22 -3.19 -10.94
N LYS A 172 -12.58 -2.51 -12.04
CA LYS A 172 -13.70 -2.93 -12.89
C LYS A 172 -13.56 -4.31 -13.53
N GLN A 173 -12.37 -4.89 -13.49
CA GLN A 173 -12.11 -6.23 -14.01
C GLN A 173 -12.15 -7.30 -12.91
N ARG A 174 -12.22 -6.89 -11.65
CA ARG A 174 -12.25 -7.82 -10.52
C ARG A 174 -13.60 -8.52 -10.45
N ARG A 175 -13.54 -9.78 -10.01
CA ARG A 175 -14.71 -10.65 -9.79
C ARG A 175 -14.65 -11.22 -8.38
N VAL A 176 -15.78 -11.64 -7.88
CA VAL A 176 -15.86 -12.40 -6.63
C VAL A 176 -14.98 -13.64 -6.74
N GLY A 177 -14.17 -13.90 -5.73
CA GLY A 177 -13.16 -14.96 -5.69
C GLY A 177 -11.77 -14.56 -6.18
N ASP A 178 -11.61 -13.40 -6.81
CA ASP A 178 -10.29 -12.94 -7.24
C ASP A 178 -9.39 -12.67 -6.05
N ALA A 179 -8.12 -13.04 -6.17
CA ALA A 179 -7.08 -12.64 -5.25
C ALA A 179 -6.55 -11.24 -5.60
N VAL A 180 -6.30 -10.43 -4.58
CA VAL A 180 -5.77 -9.06 -4.68
C VAL A 180 -4.58 -8.89 -3.74
N ASN A 181 -3.64 -8.02 -4.12
CA ASN A 181 -2.53 -7.63 -3.25
C ASN A 181 -3.02 -6.60 -2.24
N LEU A 182 -2.66 -6.78 -0.97
CA LEU A 182 -3.01 -5.84 0.09
C LEU A 182 -1.75 -5.36 0.80
N GLU A 183 -1.67 -4.05 1.06
CA GLU A 183 -0.65 -3.43 1.90
C GLU A 183 -1.36 -2.58 2.95
N VAL A 184 -1.07 -2.81 4.23
CA VAL A 184 -1.63 -2.02 5.34
C VAL A 184 -0.95 -0.64 5.40
N ASP A 185 -1.59 0.32 6.06
CA ASP A 185 -0.97 1.63 6.31
C ASP A 185 0.33 1.44 7.11
N LEU A 186 1.41 1.99 6.60
CA LEU A 186 2.76 1.92 7.19
C LEU A 186 2.77 2.44 8.63
N VAL A 187 1.95 3.43 8.95
CA VAL A 187 1.81 3.99 10.30
C VAL A 187 1.30 2.93 11.28
N ALA A 188 0.34 2.10 10.88
CA ALA A 188 -0.19 1.03 11.72
C ALA A 188 0.88 0.00 12.10
N ARG A 189 1.79 -0.33 11.18
CA ARG A 189 2.92 -1.25 11.45
C ARG A 189 3.92 -0.68 12.46
N TYR A 190 4.30 0.58 12.32
CA TYR A 190 5.21 1.20 13.26
C TYR A 190 4.59 1.36 14.64
N LEU A 191 3.31 1.73 14.73
CA LEU A 191 2.59 1.82 16.00
C LEU A 191 2.52 0.46 16.69
N GLU A 192 2.20 -0.61 15.99
CA GLU A 192 2.21 -1.96 16.57
C GLU A 192 3.57 -2.30 17.17
N ARG A 193 4.66 -2.08 16.42
CA ARG A 193 6.00 -2.39 16.91
C ARG A 193 6.33 -1.63 18.20
N LEU A 194 6.02 -0.35 18.25
CA LEU A 194 6.27 0.48 19.43
C LEU A 194 5.42 0.06 20.63
N LEU A 195 4.17 -0.33 20.41
CA LEU A 195 3.28 -0.79 21.49
C LEU A 195 3.69 -2.17 22.04
N LEU A 196 4.14 -3.08 21.19
CA LEU A 196 4.63 -4.40 21.62
C LEU A 196 5.91 -4.28 22.47
N ASP A 197 6.82 -3.36 22.13
CA ASP A 197 8.02 -3.12 22.92
C ASP A 197 7.68 -2.54 24.31
N GLN A 198 6.63 -1.73 24.43
CA GLN A 198 6.15 -1.24 25.73
C GLN A 198 5.53 -2.35 26.58
N ALA A 199 4.73 -3.24 25.99
CA ALA A 199 4.10 -4.35 26.71
C ALA A 199 5.13 -5.35 27.25
N THR A 200 6.28 -5.51 26.60
CA THR A 200 7.38 -6.37 27.10
C THR A 200 8.19 -5.71 28.22
N THR A 201 8.10 -4.39 28.38
CA THR A 201 8.79 -3.62 29.43
C THR A 201 7.93 -3.35 30.66
N GLU A 202 6.65 -3.70 30.68
CA GLU A 202 5.79 -3.54 31.88
C GLU A 202 6.19 -4.43 33.09
N GLY A 203 7.23 -5.29 32.93
CA GLY A 203 7.90 -5.97 34.04
C GLY A 203 9.20 -5.28 34.52
N ALA A 204 9.68 -4.29 33.81
CA ALA A 204 10.81 -3.46 34.22
C ALA A 204 10.27 -2.12 34.77
N THR A 205 10.57 -1.83 36.00
CA THR A 205 10.31 -0.51 36.63
C THR A 205 10.75 0.57 35.63
N PRO A 206 9.90 1.55 35.28
CA PRO A 206 10.31 2.61 34.35
C PRO A 206 11.53 3.33 34.94
N THR A 207 12.68 3.16 34.31
CA THR A 207 13.92 3.85 34.68
C THR A 207 13.91 5.31 34.23
N GLN A 208 12.84 5.75 33.59
CA GLN A 208 12.64 7.18 33.30
C GLN A 208 11.82 7.78 34.46
N ALA A 209 12.50 8.58 35.26
CA ALA A 209 11.82 9.41 36.23
C ALA A 209 10.72 10.23 35.53
N PRO A 210 9.52 10.36 36.12
CA PRO A 210 8.45 11.15 35.50
C PRO A 210 8.98 12.57 35.27
N LEU A 211 8.57 13.17 34.15
CA LEU A 211 8.88 14.58 33.85
C LEU A 211 8.31 15.45 34.98
N THR A 212 9.16 15.76 35.92
CA THR A 212 8.80 16.63 37.07
C THR A 212 9.25 18.07 36.79
N ALA A 213 8.65 19.04 37.50
CA ALA A 213 9.10 20.42 37.42
C ALA A 213 10.60 20.59 37.79
N HIS A 214 11.10 19.73 38.68
CA HIS A 214 12.50 19.68 39.07
C HIS A 214 13.37 19.14 37.91
N TRP A 215 12.99 18.06 37.27
CA TRP A 215 13.69 17.54 36.08
C TRP A 215 13.76 18.58 34.96
N LEU A 216 12.64 19.29 34.69
CA LEU A 216 12.58 20.37 33.70
C LEU A 216 13.54 21.51 34.05
N ALA A 217 13.59 21.94 35.31
CA ALA A 217 14.50 22.98 35.78
C ALA A 217 15.97 22.60 35.57
N ASP A 218 16.35 21.39 35.94
CA ASP A 218 17.71 20.86 35.80
C ASP A 218 18.18 20.75 34.34
N HIS A 219 17.22 20.59 33.40
CA HIS A 219 17.48 20.47 31.95
C HIS A 219 17.23 21.76 31.17
N GLY A 220 17.18 22.90 31.85
CA GLY A 220 17.12 24.22 31.21
C GLY A 220 15.71 24.70 30.82
N TRP A 221 14.67 24.03 31.29
CA TRP A 221 13.26 24.37 31.04
C TRP A 221 12.63 25.10 32.25
N ALA A 222 13.42 25.80 33.06
CA ALA A 222 12.90 26.62 34.13
C ALA A 222 12.07 27.77 33.53
N SER A 223 10.82 27.93 34.00
CA SER A 223 10.01 29.08 33.68
C SER A 223 10.76 30.35 34.19
N GLY A 224 11.15 31.21 33.26
CA GLY A 224 11.79 32.49 33.59
C GLY A 224 10.93 33.24 34.59
N SER A 225 11.56 33.76 35.65
CA SER A 225 10.93 34.68 36.57
C SER A 225 10.38 35.88 35.79
N PRO A 226 9.17 36.36 36.06
CA PRO A 226 8.69 37.58 35.44
C PRO A 226 9.63 38.73 35.92
N HIS A 227 10.23 39.41 34.97
CA HIS A 227 10.95 40.64 35.25
C HIS A 227 9.97 41.62 35.86
N ALA A 228 10.32 42.11 37.07
CA ALA A 228 9.72 43.24 37.72
C ALA A 228 10.06 44.52 36.96
#